data_932242040b24f51fea57a98e45866009
#
_entry.id   932242040b24f51fea57a98e45866009
#
_cell.length_a   1.000
_cell.length_b   1.000
_cell.length_c   1.000
_cell.angle_alpha   90.00
_cell.angle_beta   90.00
_cell.angle_gamma   90.00
#
_symmetry.space_group_name_H-M   'P 1'
#
loop_
_entity.id
_entity.type
_entity.pdbx_description
1 polymer ?
#
loop_
_entity_poly.entity_id
_entity_poly.type
_entity_poly.pdbx_seq_one_letter_code
_entity_poly.pdbx_strand_id
1 'polypeptide(L)'
;GFALSFSSTVFAIKILEERAELKSRHGQIAIGILIIQDIFAVVFLTLATDKTPTLWAVALLALPLIRPLLGALLVRSGHGEIQVLYGLVVAVCASALFELVGMKGDLGALIVGALLSSHSKSTELARSLLSFKDLLLLGFFLSIGINALPSLTDLTVAVGLVVLLLPIQALLFHALLASFKLKARTAFLSSLSLANYSEFGLIVTAVGVSAGWVDSQWLMIMALALAISFVFAAILNTNAHSFYASAEAYLRPYQTLSLRAEDQPIDLGGAEVLIMGVGRVGCGALGAMHEAYGGRVCG
;
A
#
# COMPACT_ATOMS: atom_id res chain seq x y z
N GLY A 1 -18.49 -0.30 -8.67
CA GLY A 1 -17.37 -1.25 -8.85
C GLY A 1 -16.02 -0.58 -8.61
N PHE A 2 -15.72 0.51 -9.32
CA PHE A 2 -14.40 1.16 -9.27
C PHE A 2 -13.95 1.56 -7.86
N ALA A 3 -14.81 2.18 -7.06
CA ALA A 3 -14.51 2.58 -5.68
C ALA A 3 -14.07 1.39 -4.78
N LEU A 4 -14.57 0.19 -5.04
CA LEU A 4 -14.27 -1.03 -4.28
C LEU A 4 -13.02 -1.79 -4.82
N SER A 5 -12.40 -1.31 -5.88
CA SER A 5 -11.19 -1.95 -6.43
C SER A 5 -9.89 -1.51 -5.75
N PHE A 6 -9.94 -0.44 -4.97
CA PHE A 6 -8.79 0.07 -4.23
C PHE A 6 -8.61 -0.67 -2.91
N SER A 7 -7.36 -1.04 -2.63
CA SER A 7 -6.94 -1.64 -1.35
C SER A 7 -6.21 -0.59 -0.50
N SER A 8 -6.33 -0.68 0.82
CA SER A 8 -5.70 0.28 1.74
C SER A 8 -4.21 0.03 1.89
N THR A 9 -3.43 1.01 1.48
CA THR A 9 -1.96 1.03 1.62
C THR A 9 -1.57 1.03 3.10
N VAL A 10 -2.27 1.80 3.94
CA VAL A 10 -1.99 1.91 5.38
C VAL A 10 -2.19 0.58 6.09
N PHE A 11 -3.33 -0.07 5.83
CA PHE A 11 -3.66 -1.36 6.43
C PHE A 11 -2.64 -2.44 6.03
N ALA A 12 -2.31 -2.54 4.76
CA ALA A 12 -1.37 -3.54 4.26
C ALA A 12 0.05 -3.33 4.82
N ILE A 13 0.55 -2.08 4.82
CA ILE A 13 1.87 -1.76 5.37
C ILE A 13 1.92 -2.11 6.86
N LYS A 14 0.91 -1.73 7.64
CA LYS A 14 0.86 -1.99 9.07
C LYS A 14 0.93 -3.49 9.39
N ILE A 15 0.12 -4.30 8.72
CA ILE A 15 0.13 -5.75 8.92
C ILE A 15 1.46 -6.38 8.51
N LEU A 16 2.04 -5.97 7.38
CA LEU A 16 3.35 -6.45 6.93
C LEU A 16 4.48 -6.02 7.88
N GLU A 17 4.37 -4.83 8.48
CA GLU A 17 5.33 -4.33 9.48
C GLU A 17 5.25 -5.12 10.78
N GLU A 18 4.04 -5.35 11.32
CA GLU A 18 3.80 -6.14 12.53
C GLU A 18 4.36 -7.57 12.41
N ARG A 19 4.42 -8.10 11.18
CA ARG A 19 4.97 -9.43 10.87
C ARG A 19 6.42 -9.44 10.46
N ALA A 20 7.08 -8.27 10.39
CA ALA A 20 8.41 -8.10 9.83
C ALA A 20 8.53 -8.60 8.38
N GLU A 21 7.44 -8.54 7.59
CA GLU A 21 7.34 -9.06 6.22
C GLU A 21 7.40 -7.97 5.14
N LEU A 22 7.65 -6.70 5.49
CA LEU A 22 7.79 -5.59 4.53
C LEU A 22 8.82 -5.86 3.43
N LYS A 23 9.91 -6.54 3.78
CA LYS A 23 10.98 -6.89 2.85
C LYS A 23 10.79 -8.25 2.17
N SER A 24 9.75 -8.99 2.54
CA SER A 24 9.42 -10.25 1.91
C SER A 24 8.96 -10.03 0.46
N ARG A 25 9.07 -11.06 -0.38
CA ARG A 25 8.67 -10.99 -1.78
C ARG A 25 7.19 -10.60 -1.93
N HIS A 26 6.31 -11.24 -1.16
CA HIS A 26 4.87 -10.93 -1.20
C HIS A 26 4.56 -9.52 -0.68
N GLY A 27 5.29 -9.04 0.35
CA GLY A 27 5.14 -7.68 0.86
C GLY A 27 5.54 -6.63 -0.16
N GLN A 28 6.69 -6.80 -0.83
CA GLN A 28 7.15 -5.87 -1.87
C GLN A 28 6.19 -5.82 -3.07
N ILE A 29 5.64 -6.96 -3.49
CA ILE A 29 4.67 -7.02 -4.58
C ILE A 29 3.37 -6.32 -4.17
N ALA A 30 2.85 -6.60 -2.97
CA ALA A 30 1.65 -5.95 -2.46
C ALA A 30 1.82 -4.42 -2.39
N ILE A 31 2.92 -3.93 -1.82
CA ILE A 31 3.22 -2.49 -1.73
C ILE A 31 3.35 -1.86 -3.11
N GLY A 32 4.02 -2.53 -4.06
CA GLY A 32 4.13 -2.04 -5.44
C GLY A 32 2.77 -1.88 -6.12
N ILE A 33 1.86 -2.84 -5.95
CA ILE A 33 0.49 -2.77 -6.48
C ILE A 33 -0.27 -1.61 -5.84
N LEU A 34 -0.18 -1.44 -4.50
CA LEU A 34 -0.84 -0.37 -3.77
C LEU A 34 -0.40 1.02 -4.23
N ILE A 35 0.90 1.22 -4.44
CA ILE A 35 1.43 2.49 -4.98
C ILE A 35 0.83 2.78 -6.36
N ILE A 36 0.73 1.77 -7.22
CA ILE A 36 0.12 1.95 -8.54
C ILE A 36 -1.38 2.25 -8.43
N GLN A 37 -2.10 1.58 -7.52
CA GLN A 37 -3.51 1.89 -7.24
C GLN A 37 -3.68 3.33 -6.76
N ASP A 38 -2.83 3.82 -5.85
CA ASP A 38 -2.86 5.19 -5.35
C ASP A 38 -2.65 6.21 -6.48
N ILE A 39 -1.72 5.94 -7.42
CA ILE A 39 -1.52 6.77 -8.61
C ILE A 39 -2.78 6.79 -9.48
N PHE A 40 -3.39 5.62 -9.74
CA PHE A 40 -4.63 5.55 -10.51
C PHE A 40 -5.79 6.26 -9.82
N ALA A 41 -5.91 6.19 -8.48
CA ALA A 41 -6.90 6.93 -7.73
C ALA A 41 -6.77 8.45 -7.94
N VAL A 42 -5.54 8.97 -7.82
CA VAL A 42 -5.25 10.40 -8.01
C VAL A 42 -5.52 10.83 -9.44
N VAL A 43 -5.12 10.03 -10.45
CA VAL A 43 -5.43 10.32 -11.87
C VAL A 43 -6.94 10.36 -12.10
N PHE A 44 -7.68 9.38 -11.57
CA PHE A 44 -9.14 9.36 -11.66
C PHE A 44 -9.77 10.60 -11.02
N LEU A 45 -9.35 10.95 -9.80
CA LEU A 45 -9.86 12.13 -9.10
C LEU A 45 -9.58 13.42 -9.86
N THR A 46 -8.45 13.48 -10.55
CA THR A 46 -8.09 14.63 -11.40
C THR A 46 -9.01 14.71 -12.62
N LEU A 47 -9.25 13.59 -13.30
CA LEU A 47 -10.09 13.53 -14.49
C LEU A 47 -11.59 13.70 -14.17
N ALA A 48 -12.03 13.21 -13.01
CA ALA A 48 -13.43 13.31 -12.58
C ALA A 48 -13.83 14.70 -12.07
N THR A 49 -12.91 15.65 -12.03
CA THR A 49 -13.17 17.02 -11.59
C THR A 49 -13.06 17.94 -12.79
N ASP A 50 -14.06 18.82 -13.00
CA ASP A 50 -14.11 19.80 -14.09
C ASP A 50 -13.09 20.96 -13.97
N LYS A 51 -11.99 20.75 -13.22
CA LYS A 51 -10.91 21.73 -13.08
C LYS A 51 -10.00 21.66 -14.30
N THR A 52 -9.99 22.72 -15.10
CA THR A 52 -9.06 22.88 -16.23
C THR A 52 -7.79 23.58 -15.75
N PRO A 53 -6.59 23.02 -16.02
CA PRO A 53 -5.34 23.67 -15.67
C PRO A 53 -5.23 25.05 -16.35
N THR A 54 -4.80 26.04 -15.60
CA THR A 54 -4.48 27.36 -16.14
C THR A 54 -3.11 27.34 -16.84
N LEU A 55 -2.81 28.35 -17.66
CA LEU A 55 -1.48 28.48 -18.29
C LEU A 55 -0.34 28.51 -17.26
N TRP A 56 -0.62 28.97 -16.04
CA TRP A 56 0.33 28.97 -14.92
C TRP A 56 0.70 27.56 -14.44
N ALA A 57 -0.05 26.51 -14.80
CA ALA A 57 0.31 25.13 -14.48
C ALA A 57 1.68 24.73 -15.08
N VAL A 58 2.10 25.39 -16.19
CA VAL A 58 3.44 25.18 -16.77
C VAL A 58 4.56 25.55 -15.76
N ALA A 59 4.33 26.50 -14.88
CA ALA A 59 5.30 26.87 -13.85
C ALA A 59 5.58 25.72 -12.85
N LEU A 60 4.67 24.76 -12.71
CA LEU A 60 4.87 23.58 -11.87
C LEU A 60 5.99 22.65 -12.40
N LEU A 61 6.36 22.76 -13.68
CA LEU A 61 7.51 22.05 -14.22
C LEU A 61 8.84 22.50 -13.59
N ALA A 62 8.84 23.66 -12.93
CA ALA A 62 10.00 24.16 -12.18
C ALA A 62 10.10 23.55 -10.75
N LEU A 63 9.11 22.77 -10.27
CA LEU A 63 9.13 22.13 -8.96
C LEU A 63 10.42 21.32 -8.66
N PRO A 64 11.02 20.58 -9.59
CA PRO A 64 12.28 19.90 -9.32
C PRO A 64 13.43 20.83 -8.89
N LEU A 65 13.39 22.10 -9.28
CA LEU A 65 14.42 23.10 -8.90
C LEU A 65 14.37 23.44 -7.41
N ILE A 66 13.22 23.32 -6.75
CA ILE A 66 13.08 23.59 -5.31
C ILE A 66 13.47 22.37 -4.43
N ARG A 67 13.76 21.21 -5.05
CA ARG A 67 14.15 19.99 -4.33
C ARG A 67 15.31 20.20 -3.35
N PRO A 68 16.44 20.88 -3.71
CA PRO A 68 17.53 21.12 -2.75
C PRO A 68 17.08 21.98 -1.55
N LEU A 69 16.20 22.95 -1.78
CA LEU A 69 15.65 23.79 -0.72
C LEU A 69 14.79 22.96 0.23
N LEU A 70 13.87 22.13 -0.30
CA LEU A 70 13.05 21.23 0.49
C LEU A 70 13.90 20.24 1.29
N GLY A 71 14.94 19.66 0.69
CA GLY A 71 15.86 18.78 1.39
C GLY A 71 16.63 19.50 2.52
N ALA A 72 17.11 20.70 2.28
CA ALA A 72 17.82 21.50 3.29
C ALA A 72 16.90 21.85 4.49
N LEU A 73 15.63 22.19 4.21
CA LEU A 73 14.62 22.45 5.25
C LEU A 73 14.29 21.18 6.04
N LEU A 74 14.18 20.01 5.36
CA LEU A 74 14.00 18.71 6.01
C LEU A 74 15.16 18.37 6.95
N VAL A 75 16.38 18.66 6.57
CA VAL A 75 17.55 18.46 7.44
C VAL A 75 17.49 19.37 8.66
N ARG A 76 17.07 20.63 8.48
CA ARG A 76 16.96 21.62 9.55
C ARG A 76 15.80 21.34 10.51
N SER A 77 14.74 20.69 10.07
CA SER A 77 13.61 20.31 10.93
C SER A 77 13.99 19.27 12.01
N GLY A 78 15.18 18.64 11.87
CA GLY A 78 15.68 17.70 12.87
C GLY A 78 14.87 16.41 12.90
N HIS A 79 14.32 16.06 14.07
CA HIS A 79 13.58 14.84 14.33
C HIS A 79 12.31 15.13 15.16
N GLY A 80 11.37 14.19 15.16
CA GLY A 80 10.17 14.26 16.01
C GLY A 80 9.12 15.22 15.49
N GLU A 81 8.53 16.02 16.37
CA GLU A 81 7.33 16.84 16.11
C GLU A 81 7.55 17.91 15.03
N ILE A 82 8.74 18.53 15.00
CA ILE A 82 9.08 19.57 14.02
C ILE A 82 9.16 18.95 12.61
N GLN A 83 9.62 17.72 12.50
CA GLN A 83 9.67 17.00 11.24
C GLN A 83 8.27 16.66 10.73
N VAL A 84 7.34 16.26 11.62
CA VAL A 84 5.92 16.06 11.27
C VAL A 84 5.30 17.37 10.79
N LEU A 85 5.52 18.46 11.54
CA LEU A 85 5.00 19.79 11.16
C LEU A 85 5.55 20.23 9.79
N TYR A 86 6.85 20.03 9.55
CA TYR A 86 7.45 20.28 8.24
C TYR A 86 6.72 19.51 7.13
N GLY A 87 6.52 18.21 7.31
CA GLY A 87 5.82 17.37 6.32
C GLY A 87 4.40 17.83 6.04
N LEU A 88 3.64 18.17 7.08
CA LEU A 88 2.28 18.70 6.94
C LEU A 88 2.26 20.04 6.21
N VAL A 89 3.13 20.98 6.61
CA VAL A 89 3.23 22.29 5.94
C VAL A 89 3.59 22.13 4.48
N VAL A 90 4.56 21.28 4.15
CA VAL A 90 4.96 21.03 2.75
C VAL A 90 3.81 20.41 1.96
N ALA A 91 3.09 19.44 2.53
CA ALA A 91 1.95 18.81 1.87
C ALA A 91 0.81 19.81 1.60
N VAL A 92 0.44 20.61 2.60
CA VAL A 92 -0.62 21.63 2.49
C VAL A 92 -0.22 22.76 1.52
N CYS A 93 1.02 23.23 1.58
CA CYS A 93 1.52 24.26 0.64
C CYS A 93 1.55 23.74 -0.80
N ALA A 94 1.98 22.49 -0.99
CA ALA A 94 1.99 21.86 -2.31
C ALA A 94 0.55 21.69 -2.85
N SER A 95 -0.37 21.27 -2.00
CA SER A 95 -1.80 21.16 -2.34
C SER A 95 -2.37 22.51 -2.74
N ALA A 96 -2.18 23.55 -1.93
CA ALA A 96 -2.65 24.89 -2.22
C ALA A 96 -2.05 25.47 -3.52
N LEU A 97 -0.76 25.22 -3.76
CA LEU A 97 -0.08 25.68 -4.99
C LEU A 97 -0.72 25.07 -6.25
N PHE A 98 -1.07 23.77 -6.21
CA PHE A 98 -1.74 23.10 -7.31
C PHE A 98 -3.17 23.60 -7.50
N GLU A 99 -3.90 23.86 -6.43
CA GLU A 99 -5.25 24.43 -6.50
C GLU A 99 -5.27 25.83 -7.12
N LEU A 100 -4.27 26.68 -6.83
CA LEU A 100 -4.14 28.01 -7.41
C LEU A 100 -4.00 27.97 -8.95
N VAL A 101 -3.42 26.93 -9.51
CA VAL A 101 -3.26 26.77 -10.96
C VAL A 101 -4.37 25.93 -11.61
N GLY A 102 -5.46 25.68 -10.87
CA GLY A 102 -6.61 24.92 -11.37
C GLY A 102 -6.40 23.41 -11.42
N MET A 103 -5.43 22.88 -10.67
CA MET A 103 -5.18 21.44 -10.56
C MET A 103 -5.66 20.91 -9.20
N LYS A 104 -5.76 19.59 -9.06
CA LYS A 104 -6.08 18.95 -7.77
C LYS A 104 -4.92 19.07 -6.79
N GLY A 105 -5.22 19.49 -5.54
CA GLY A 105 -4.22 19.62 -4.47
C GLY A 105 -3.53 18.32 -4.13
N ASP A 106 -4.24 17.19 -4.20
CA ASP A 106 -3.70 15.85 -3.92
C ASP A 106 -2.51 15.51 -4.82
N LEU A 107 -2.56 15.93 -6.11
CA LEU A 107 -1.43 15.81 -7.05
C LEU A 107 -0.22 16.59 -6.57
N GLY A 108 -0.42 17.78 -6.02
CA GLY A 108 0.66 18.62 -5.51
C GLY A 108 1.40 17.93 -4.38
N ALA A 109 0.66 17.44 -3.38
CA ALA A 109 1.23 16.72 -2.25
C ALA A 109 1.98 15.44 -2.71
N LEU A 110 1.41 14.68 -3.66
CA LEU A 110 2.02 13.47 -4.21
C LEU A 110 3.34 13.79 -4.94
N ILE A 111 3.34 14.78 -5.83
CA ILE A 111 4.52 15.14 -6.63
C ILE A 111 5.65 15.66 -5.73
N VAL A 112 5.35 16.53 -4.76
CA VAL A 112 6.36 17.04 -3.84
C VAL A 112 6.87 15.94 -2.91
N GLY A 113 6.00 15.03 -2.46
CA GLY A 113 6.39 13.83 -1.73
C GLY A 113 7.35 12.94 -2.54
N ALA A 114 7.06 12.71 -3.82
CA ALA A 114 7.92 11.96 -4.74
C ALA A 114 9.28 12.65 -4.95
N LEU A 115 9.32 13.98 -5.03
CA LEU A 115 10.58 14.73 -5.12
C LEU A 115 11.45 14.57 -3.88
N LEU A 116 10.83 14.47 -2.69
CA LEU A 116 11.54 14.25 -1.43
C LEU A 116 11.94 12.77 -1.22
N SER A 117 11.33 11.82 -1.91
CA SER A 117 11.53 10.37 -1.68
C SER A 117 12.99 9.92 -1.78
N SER A 118 13.78 10.56 -2.63
CA SER A 118 15.21 10.25 -2.81
C SER A 118 16.13 10.88 -1.75
N HIS A 119 15.61 11.63 -0.78
CA HIS A 119 16.40 12.22 0.29
C HIS A 119 16.64 11.18 1.41
N SER A 120 17.83 11.22 2.03
CA SER A 120 18.22 10.24 3.08
C SER A 120 17.26 10.21 4.28
N LYS A 121 16.64 11.34 4.64
CA LYS A 121 15.64 11.44 5.74
C LYS A 121 14.19 11.17 5.31
N SER A 122 13.94 10.83 4.05
CA SER A 122 12.55 10.63 3.55
C SER A 122 11.82 9.49 4.27
N THR A 123 12.52 8.41 4.58
CA THR A 123 11.94 7.25 5.27
C THR A 123 11.51 7.61 6.70
N GLU A 124 12.31 8.43 7.39
CA GLU A 124 11.99 8.92 8.74
C GLU A 124 10.77 9.85 8.70
N LEU A 125 10.76 10.81 7.78
CA LEU A 125 9.62 11.70 7.55
C LEU A 125 8.35 10.90 7.25
N ALA A 126 8.42 9.92 6.35
CA ALA A 126 7.28 9.08 5.99
C ALA A 126 6.72 8.33 7.22
N ARG A 127 7.56 7.74 8.06
CA ARG A 127 7.12 7.06 9.29
C ARG A 127 6.42 8.01 10.24
N SER A 128 6.98 9.20 10.45
CA SER A 128 6.39 10.22 11.33
C SER A 128 5.02 10.68 10.82
N LEU A 129 4.87 10.87 9.51
CA LEU A 129 3.60 11.26 8.88
C LEU A 129 2.56 10.13 8.89
N LEU A 130 2.98 8.86 8.77
CA LEU A 130 2.06 7.72 8.84
C LEU A 130 1.34 7.67 10.19
N SER A 131 2.07 7.89 11.30
CA SER A 131 1.44 7.93 12.64
C SER A 131 0.43 9.08 12.77
N PHE A 132 0.71 10.24 12.17
CA PHE A 132 -0.22 11.36 12.16
C PHE A 132 -1.42 11.13 11.23
N LYS A 133 -1.21 10.44 10.12
CA LYS A 133 -2.28 10.03 9.20
C LYS A 133 -3.36 9.20 9.92
N ASP A 134 -2.97 8.28 10.79
CA ASP A 134 -3.92 7.44 11.54
C ASP A 134 -4.88 8.30 12.39
N LEU A 135 -4.37 9.37 13.00
CA LEU A 135 -5.20 10.33 13.76
C LEU A 135 -6.18 11.08 12.85
N LEU A 136 -5.73 11.55 11.69
CA LEU A 136 -6.58 12.23 10.71
C LEU A 136 -7.64 11.30 10.14
N LEU A 137 -7.27 10.06 9.88
CA LEU A 137 -8.18 9.02 9.39
C LEU A 137 -9.28 8.72 10.42
N LEU A 138 -8.92 8.61 11.70
CA LEU A 138 -9.88 8.45 12.79
C LEU A 138 -10.86 9.63 12.84
N GLY A 139 -10.35 10.88 12.76
CA GLY A 139 -11.19 12.08 12.71
C GLY A 139 -12.14 12.10 11.51
N PHE A 140 -11.67 11.64 10.36
CA PHE A 140 -12.48 11.54 9.14
C PHE A 140 -13.62 10.51 9.30
N PHE A 141 -13.35 9.30 9.80
CA PHE A 141 -14.40 8.32 10.08
C PHE A 141 -15.40 8.79 11.13
N LEU A 142 -14.89 9.43 12.18
CA LEU A 142 -15.75 9.99 13.23
C LEU A 142 -16.68 11.07 12.65
N SER A 143 -16.16 11.93 11.78
CA SER A 143 -16.97 12.96 11.11
C SER A 143 -18.10 12.35 10.27
N ILE A 144 -17.86 11.25 9.58
CA ILE A 144 -18.93 10.55 8.84
C ILE A 144 -19.95 9.97 9.80
N GLY A 145 -19.51 9.31 10.87
CA GLY A 145 -20.39 8.68 11.85
C GLY A 145 -21.25 9.65 12.65
N ILE A 146 -20.78 10.87 12.91
CA ILE A 146 -21.53 11.91 13.62
C ILE A 146 -22.63 12.51 12.73
N ASN A 147 -22.39 12.63 11.43
CA ASN A 147 -23.32 13.29 10.51
C ASN A 147 -24.53 12.43 10.10
N ALA A 148 -24.45 11.11 10.24
CA ALA A 148 -25.56 10.22 9.92
C ALA A 148 -25.48 8.94 10.76
N LEU A 149 -26.59 8.53 11.35
CA LEU A 149 -26.71 7.21 11.98
C LEU A 149 -27.00 6.16 10.89
N PRO A 150 -26.20 5.08 10.82
CA PRO A 150 -26.45 4.03 9.85
C PRO A 150 -27.77 3.33 10.12
N SER A 151 -28.55 3.11 9.09
CA SER A 151 -29.74 2.26 9.18
C SER A 151 -29.35 0.78 9.18
N LEU A 152 -30.25 -0.09 9.64
CA LEU A 152 -30.07 -1.55 9.53
C LEU A 152 -29.90 -1.98 8.07
N THR A 153 -30.53 -1.30 7.14
CA THR A 153 -30.41 -1.54 5.70
C THR A 153 -28.99 -1.22 5.22
N ASP A 154 -28.40 -0.09 5.64
CA ASP A 154 -27.05 0.30 5.27
C ASP A 154 -26.03 -0.73 5.78
N LEU A 155 -26.23 -1.18 7.03
CA LEU A 155 -25.38 -2.22 7.63
C LEU A 155 -25.48 -3.55 6.87
N THR A 156 -26.69 -4.00 6.54
CA THR A 156 -26.88 -5.27 5.82
C THR A 156 -26.28 -5.21 4.42
N VAL A 157 -26.44 -4.09 3.71
CA VAL A 157 -25.82 -3.89 2.39
C VAL A 157 -24.28 -3.85 2.51
N ALA A 158 -23.74 -3.14 3.49
CA ALA A 158 -22.29 -3.07 3.71
C ALA A 158 -21.69 -4.45 4.03
N VAL A 159 -22.32 -5.22 4.92
CA VAL A 159 -21.92 -6.60 5.23
C VAL A 159 -22.01 -7.48 3.98
N GLY A 160 -23.11 -7.37 3.22
CA GLY A 160 -23.27 -8.10 1.95
C GLY A 160 -22.17 -7.80 0.94
N LEU A 161 -21.79 -6.52 0.79
CA LEU A 161 -20.68 -6.10 -0.07
C LEU A 161 -19.35 -6.73 0.38
N VAL A 162 -19.06 -6.70 1.68
CA VAL A 162 -17.79 -7.26 2.20
C VAL A 162 -17.78 -8.78 2.02
N VAL A 163 -18.82 -9.48 2.46
CA VAL A 163 -18.87 -10.95 2.42
C VAL A 163 -18.86 -11.49 0.98
N LEU A 164 -19.46 -10.77 0.04
CA LEU A 164 -19.51 -11.21 -1.35
C LEU A 164 -18.30 -10.75 -2.16
N LEU A 165 -17.96 -9.46 -2.11
CA LEU A 165 -16.97 -8.88 -3.03
C LEU A 165 -15.53 -9.00 -2.53
N LEU A 166 -15.29 -9.01 -1.22
CA LEU A 166 -13.95 -9.13 -0.68
C LEU A 166 -13.29 -10.48 -1.04
N PRO A 167 -13.95 -11.64 -0.89
CA PRO A 167 -13.39 -12.90 -1.37
C PRO A 167 -13.19 -12.94 -2.88
N ILE A 168 -14.10 -12.35 -3.65
CA ILE A 168 -13.96 -12.23 -5.12
C ILE A 168 -12.71 -11.40 -5.46
N GLN A 169 -12.50 -10.27 -4.78
CA GLN A 169 -11.31 -9.43 -4.94
C GLN A 169 -10.03 -10.22 -4.62
N ALA A 170 -10.00 -10.95 -3.50
CA ALA A 170 -8.87 -11.79 -3.12
C ALA A 170 -8.57 -12.87 -4.18
N LEU A 171 -9.61 -13.54 -4.68
CA LEU A 171 -9.48 -14.55 -5.74
C LEU A 171 -8.97 -13.95 -7.06
N LEU A 172 -9.49 -12.77 -7.45
CA LEU A 172 -9.03 -12.07 -8.66
C LEU A 172 -7.55 -11.67 -8.55
N PHE A 173 -7.13 -11.11 -7.41
CA PHE A 173 -5.72 -10.82 -7.17
C PHE A 173 -4.87 -12.09 -7.19
N HIS A 174 -5.34 -13.17 -6.55
CA HIS A 174 -4.62 -14.44 -6.56
C HIS A 174 -4.46 -14.98 -7.99
N ALA A 175 -5.53 -15.02 -8.76
CA ALA A 175 -5.51 -15.50 -10.15
C ALA A 175 -4.58 -14.65 -11.03
N LEU A 176 -4.67 -13.32 -10.88
CA LEU A 176 -3.80 -12.39 -11.59
C LEU A 176 -2.33 -12.62 -11.23
N LEU A 177 -1.99 -12.67 -9.93
CA LEU A 177 -0.61 -12.86 -9.48
C LEU A 177 -0.04 -14.24 -9.87
N ALA A 178 -0.87 -15.28 -9.83
CA ALA A 178 -0.50 -16.61 -10.31
C ALA A 178 -0.16 -16.59 -11.82
N SER A 179 -0.90 -15.80 -12.62
CA SER A 179 -0.63 -15.66 -14.06
C SER A 179 0.72 -15.00 -14.36
N PHE A 180 1.26 -14.20 -13.43
CA PHE A 180 2.59 -13.59 -13.52
C PHE A 180 3.74 -14.52 -13.10
N LYS A 181 3.51 -15.84 -13.03
CA LYS A 181 4.52 -16.86 -12.72
C LYS A 181 5.14 -16.73 -11.32
N LEU A 182 4.37 -16.22 -10.36
CA LEU A 182 4.79 -16.17 -8.97
C LEU A 182 4.53 -17.53 -8.29
N LYS A 183 5.31 -17.82 -7.22
CA LYS A 183 5.02 -18.96 -6.35
C LYS A 183 3.60 -18.85 -5.76
N ALA A 184 2.88 -19.96 -5.66
CA ALA A 184 1.53 -20.01 -5.10
C ALA A 184 1.44 -19.31 -3.73
N ARG A 185 2.44 -19.53 -2.86
CA ARG A 185 2.54 -18.86 -1.56
C ARG A 185 2.64 -17.33 -1.68
N THR A 186 3.50 -16.85 -2.57
CA THR A 186 3.69 -15.41 -2.79
C THR A 186 2.40 -14.78 -3.33
N ALA A 187 1.78 -15.39 -4.34
CA ALA A 187 0.53 -14.93 -4.90
C ALA A 187 -0.60 -14.90 -3.85
N PHE A 188 -0.72 -15.95 -3.03
CA PHE A 188 -1.74 -16.05 -1.99
C PHE A 188 -1.56 -15.00 -0.89
N LEU A 189 -0.35 -14.88 -0.32
CA LEU A 189 -0.08 -13.92 0.75
C LEU A 189 -0.22 -12.47 0.27
N SER A 190 0.25 -12.15 -0.97
CA SER A 190 0.03 -10.82 -1.55
C SER A 190 -1.46 -10.54 -1.75
N SER A 191 -2.23 -11.51 -2.25
CA SER A 191 -3.67 -11.32 -2.47
C SER A 191 -4.44 -11.08 -1.18
N LEU A 192 -4.09 -11.76 -0.08
CA LEU A 192 -4.67 -11.51 1.23
C LEU A 192 -4.33 -10.12 1.78
N SER A 193 -3.08 -9.67 1.59
CA SER A 193 -2.67 -8.31 1.99
C SER A 193 -3.42 -7.22 1.22
N LEU A 194 -3.87 -7.52 -0.01
CA LEU A 194 -4.66 -6.63 -0.87
C LEU A 194 -6.17 -6.78 -0.68
N ALA A 195 -6.64 -7.81 0.07
CA ALA A 195 -8.05 -8.08 0.30
C ALA A 195 -8.61 -7.20 1.43
N ASN A 196 -8.77 -5.93 1.16
CA ASN A 196 -9.40 -4.92 2.02
C ASN A 196 -9.82 -3.75 1.15
N TYR A 197 -10.69 -2.87 1.65
CA TYR A 197 -11.07 -1.66 0.95
C TYR A 197 -10.22 -0.47 1.39
N SER A 198 -10.15 0.56 0.53
CA SER A 198 -9.36 1.76 0.76
C SER A 198 -10.23 2.97 1.04
N GLU A 199 -9.69 3.91 1.79
CA GLU A 199 -10.20 5.27 1.92
C GLU A 199 -10.41 5.98 0.58
N PHE A 200 -9.62 5.64 -0.44
CA PHE A 200 -9.83 6.14 -1.80
C PHE A 200 -11.19 5.74 -2.38
N GLY A 201 -11.68 4.54 -2.03
CA GLY A 201 -13.04 4.12 -2.39
C GLY A 201 -14.11 5.06 -1.86
N LEU A 202 -13.92 5.57 -0.64
CA LEU A 202 -14.84 6.55 -0.05
C LEU A 202 -14.73 7.91 -0.74
N ILE A 203 -13.53 8.38 -1.04
CA ILE A 203 -13.29 9.65 -1.76
C ILE A 203 -13.91 9.58 -3.18
N VAL A 204 -13.72 8.48 -3.89
CA VAL A 204 -14.34 8.25 -5.21
C VAL A 204 -15.87 8.25 -5.11
N THR A 205 -16.42 7.66 -4.06
CA THR A 205 -17.86 7.68 -3.81
C THR A 205 -18.36 9.09 -3.52
N ALA A 206 -17.62 9.88 -2.73
CA ALA A 206 -17.95 11.27 -2.45
C ALA A 206 -17.98 12.14 -3.73
N VAL A 207 -17.03 11.93 -4.65
CA VAL A 207 -17.05 12.56 -5.96
C VAL A 207 -18.28 12.13 -6.77
N GLY A 208 -18.60 10.82 -6.75
CA GLY A 208 -19.80 10.31 -7.42
C GLY A 208 -21.10 10.89 -6.87
N VAL A 209 -21.20 11.10 -5.55
CA VAL A 209 -22.34 11.78 -4.92
C VAL A 209 -22.40 13.25 -5.33
N SER A 210 -21.30 13.97 -5.28
CA SER A 210 -21.25 15.38 -5.67
C SER A 210 -21.56 15.61 -7.15
N ALA A 211 -21.24 14.63 -8.01
CA ALA A 211 -21.58 14.63 -9.43
C ALA A 211 -23.01 14.12 -9.73
N GLY A 212 -23.77 13.71 -8.70
CA GLY A 212 -25.12 13.17 -8.87
C GLY A 212 -25.20 11.78 -9.51
N TRP A 213 -24.08 11.03 -9.54
CA TRP A 213 -24.06 9.67 -10.12
C TRP A 213 -24.61 8.59 -9.17
N VAL A 214 -24.51 8.85 -7.87
CA VAL A 214 -24.98 7.94 -6.81
C VAL A 214 -25.57 8.74 -5.65
N ASP A 215 -26.50 8.13 -4.91
CA ASP A 215 -27.13 8.76 -3.75
C ASP A 215 -26.17 8.91 -2.58
N SER A 216 -26.37 9.92 -1.74
CA SER A 216 -25.57 10.19 -0.53
C SER A 216 -25.53 9.02 0.46
N GLN A 217 -26.55 8.15 0.47
CA GLN A 217 -26.60 6.93 1.28
C GLN A 217 -25.38 6.02 1.02
N TRP A 218 -24.87 6.00 -0.21
CA TRP A 218 -23.68 5.19 -0.57
C TRP A 218 -22.42 5.59 0.18
N LEU A 219 -22.28 6.84 0.63
CA LEU A 219 -21.15 7.25 1.48
C LEU A 219 -21.16 6.50 2.81
N MET A 220 -22.32 6.39 3.45
CA MET A 220 -22.45 5.65 4.70
C MET A 220 -22.19 4.15 4.49
N ILE A 221 -22.79 3.55 3.46
CA ILE A 221 -22.58 2.14 3.11
C ILE A 221 -21.10 1.85 2.86
N MET A 222 -20.43 2.71 2.11
CA MET A 222 -18.99 2.55 1.80
C MET A 222 -18.11 2.73 3.03
N ALA A 223 -18.44 3.67 3.94
CA ALA A 223 -17.70 3.85 5.20
C ALA A 223 -17.83 2.61 6.10
N LEU A 224 -19.04 2.06 6.21
CA LEU A 224 -19.30 0.83 6.94
C LEU A 224 -18.56 -0.36 6.29
N ALA A 225 -18.65 -0.51 4.97
CA ALA A 225 -17.98 -1.58 4.24
C ALA A 225 -16.45 -1.52 4.42
N LEU A 226 -15.87 -0.31 4.39
CA LEU A 226 -14.45 -0.08 4.65
C LEU A 226 -14.07 -0.53 6.07
N ALA A 227 -14.78 -0.07 7.09
CA ALA A 227 -14.52 -0.43 8.49
C ALA A 227 -14.65 -1.95 8.72
N ILE A 228 -15.71 -2.56 8.21
CA ILE A 228 -15.95 -4.00 8.30
C ILE A 228 -14.84 -4.77 7.56
N SER A 229 -14.43 -4.31 6.37
CA SER A 229 -13.37 -4.95 5.60
C SER A 229 -12.04 -4.99 6.35
N PHE A 230 -11.70 -3.97 7.13
CA PHE A 230 -10.49 -3.96 7.96
C PHE A 230 -10.53 -5.03 9.05
N VAL A 231 -11.69 -5.23 9.71
CA VAL A 231 -11.84 -6.29 10.71
C VAL A 231 -11.65 -7.67 10.07
N PHE A 232 -12.30 -7.93 8.95
CA PHE A 232 -12.14 -9.20 8.22
C PHE A 232 -10.71 -9.40 7.72
N ALA A 233 -10.13 -8.38 7.11
CA ALA A 233 -8.77 -8.45 6.60
C ALA A 233 -7.73 -8.65 7.71
N ALA A 234 -7.93 -8.05 8.90
CA ALA A 234 -7.07 -8.28 10.06
C ALA A 234 -7.08 -9.76 10.49
N ILE A 235 -8.27 -10.36 10.62
CA ILE A 235 -8.43 -11.77 10.99
C ILE A 235 -7.80 -12.69 9.94
N LEU A 236 -8.06 -12.44 8.65
CA LEU A 236 -7.51 -13.23 7.55
C LEU A 236 -5.99 -13.12 7.49
N ASN A 237 -5.46 -11.93 7.60
CA ASN A 237 -4.03 -11.71 7.56
C ASN A 237 -3.33 -12.27 8.80
N THR A 238 -3.88 -12.15 10.01
CA THR A 238 -3.28 -12.73 11.22
C THR A 238 -3.04 -14.23 11.06
N ASN A 239 -3.91 -14.94 10.36
CA ASN A 239 -3.82 -16.38 10.16
C ASN A 239 -3.37 -16.77 8.73
N ALA A 240 -2.83 -15.83 7.94
CA ALA A 240 -2.57 -16.04 6.51
C ALA A 240 -1.65 -17.24 6.22
N HIS A 241 -0.60 -17.45 7.04
CA HIS A 241 0.30 -18.58 6.87
C HIS A 241 -0.37 -19.93 7.17
N SER A 242 -1.22 -20.00 8.19
CA SER A 242 -2.00 -21.20 8.52
C SER A 242 -3.02 -21.49 7.44
N PHE A 243 -3.69 -20.47 6.90
CA PHE A 243 -4.61 -20.61 5.78
C PHE A 243 -3.89 -21.08 4.52
N TYR A 244 -2.70 -20.54 4.23
CA TYR A 244 -1.90 -21.03 3.11
C TYR A 244 -1.52 -22.50 3.30
N ALA A 245 -1.03 -22.90 4.48
CA ALA A 245 -0.65 -24.29 4.76
C ALA A 245 -1.83 -25.25 4.53
N SER A 246 -3.03 -24.86 4.91
CA SER A 246 -4.24 -25.67 4.68
C SER A 246 -4.68 -25.71 3.21
N ALA A 247 -4.43 -24.61 2.48
CA ALA A 247 -4.83 -24.48 1.06
C ALA A 247 -3.73 -24.90 0.07
N GLU A 248 -2.50 -25.16 0.53
CA GLU A 248 -1.35 -25.41 -0.33
C GLU A 248 -1.59 -26.54 -1.34
N ALA A 249 -2.18 -27.65 -0.88
CA ALA A 249 -2.47 -28.80 -1.73
C ALA A 249 -3.40 -28.44 -2.91
N TYR A 250 -4.31 -27.48 -2.73
CA TYR A 250 -5.24 -27.00 -3.75
C TYR A 250 -4.64 -25.92 -4.63
N LEU A 251 -3.77 -25.07 -4.08
CA LEU A 251 -3.19 -23.92 -4.80
C LEU A 251 -1.97 -24.28 -5.63
N ARG A 252 -1.16 -25.24 -5.17
CA ARG A 252 0.07 -25.66 -5.81
C ARG A 252 -0.12 -26.20 -7.26
N PRO A 253 -1.17 -26.93 -7.61
CA PRO A 253 -1.40 -27.37 -8.99
C PRO A 253 -1.62 -26.22 -9.99
N TYR A 254 -2.12 -25.08 -9.54
CA TYR A 254 -2.33 -23.89 -10.38
C TYR A 254 -1.06 -23.02 -10.52
N GLN A 255 0.01 -23.37 -9.81
CA GLN A 255 1.29 -22.70 -9.97
C GLN A 255 1.88 -23.03 -11.33
N THR A 256 2.29 -22.01 -12.08
CA THR A 256 2.94 -22.18 -13.38
C THR A 256 4.28 -22.92 -13.20
N LEU A 257 4.55 -23.92 -14.06
CA LEU A 257 5.80 -24.69 -14.03
C LEU A 257 7.06 -23.84 -14.28
N SER A 258 6.93 -22.77 -15.07
CA SER A 258 8.02 -21.84 -15.35
C SER A 258 7.97 -20.67 -14.35
N LEU A 259 8.55 -20.85 -13.17
CA LEU A 259 8.74 -19.77 -12.20
C LEU A 259 9.74 -18.72 -12.71
N ARG A 260 9.66 -17.50 -12.20
CA ARG A 260 10.68 -16.48 -12.46
C ARG A 260 12.03 -16.94 -11.89
N ALA A 261 13.14 -16.48 -12.49
CA ALA A 261 14.49 -16.86 -12.08
C ALA A 261 14.74 -16.67 -10.58
N GLU A 262 14.19 -15.58 -10.00
CA GLU A 262 14.28 -15.25 -8.57
C GLU A 262 13.47 -16.19 -7.65
N ASP A 263 12.50 -16.91 -8.21
CA ASP A 263 11.60 -17.83 -7.50
C ASP A 263 11.95 -19.30 -7.77
N GLN A 264 12.98 -19.59 -8.58
CA GLN A 264 13.44 -20.95 -8.81
C GLN A 264 14.06 -21.53 -7.53
N PRO A 265 13.96 -22.85 -7.32
CA PRO A 265 14.71 -23.50 -6.25
C PRO A 265 16.21 -23.24 -6.45
N ILE A 266 16.88 -22.89 -5.35
CA ILE A 266 18.33 -22.72 -5.38
C ILE A 266 18.95 -24.13 -5.56
N ASP A 267 19.72 -24.29 -6.61
CA ASP A 267 20.51 -25.51 -6.77
C ASP A 267 21.71 -25.44 -5.82
N LEU A 268 21.73 -26.31 -4.84
CA LEU A 268 22.80 -26.36 -3.85
C LEU A 268 24.05 -27.07 -4.35
N GLY A 269 24.06 -27.56 -5.61
CA GLY A 269 25.27 -28.11 -6.24
C GLY A 269 25.96 -29.22 -5.47
N GLY A 270 25.21 -30.00 -4.65
CA GLY A 270 25.76 -31.05 -3.80
C GLY A 270 26.41 -30.54 -2.52
N ALA A 271 26.07 -29.32 -2.06
CA ALA A 271 26.53 -28.80 -0.79
C ALA A 271 26.06 -29.67 0.40
N GLU A 272 26.97 -30.00 1.29
CA GLU A 272 26.72 -30.76 2.52
C GLU A 272 26.37 -29.83 3.69
N VAL A 273 26.83 -28.59 3.63
CA VAL A 273 26.59 -27.56 4.65
C VAL A 273 25.99 -26.33 4.03
N LEU A 274 24.85 -25.88 4.60
CA LEU A 274 24.16 -24.64 4.19
C LEU A 274 24.20 -23.65 5.36
N ILE A 275 24.74 -22.45 5.11
CA ILE A 275 24.76 -21.36 6.09
C ILE A 275 23.67 -20.36 5.72
N MET A 276 22.62 -20.27 6.55
CA MET A 276 21.54 -19.33 6.35
C MET A 276 21.84 -18.00 7.07
N GLY A 277 22.00 -16.95 6.27
CA GLY A 277 22.28 -15.61 6.75
C GLY A 277 23.77 -15.23 6.68
N VAL A 278 24.18 -14.69 5.54
CA VAL A 278 25.56 -14.26 5.25
C VAL A 278 25.80 -12.81 5.73
N GLY A 279 25.49 -12.57 7.00
CA GLY A 279 25.84 -11.33 7.70
C GLY A 279 27.27 -11.44 8.29
N ARG A 280 27.65 -10.51 9.16
CA ARG A 280 29.00 -10.46 9.73
C ARG A 280 29.45 -11.79 10.37
N VAL A 281 28.55 -12.45 11.10
CA VAL A 281 28.82 -13.77 11.72
C VAL A 281 28.76 -14.89 10.67
N GLY A 282 27.76 -14.86 9.78
CA GLY A 282 27.61 -15.88 8.75
C GLY A 282 28.76 -15.91 7.75
N CYS A 283 29.33 -14.74 7.37
CA CYS A 283 30.54 -14.69 6.54
C CYS A 283 31.74 -15.35 7.24
N GLY A 284 31.91 -15.13 8.55
CA GLY A 284 32.97 -15.80 9.32
C GLY A 284 32.76 -17.32 9.39
N ALA A 285 31.52 -17.75 9.63
CA ALA A 285 31.16 -19.17 9.61
C ALA A 285 31.37 -19.81 8.24
N LEU A 286 30.98 -19.10 7.15
CA LEU A 286 31.18 -19.55 5.78
C LEU A 286 32.66 -19.77 5.46
N GLY A 287 33.53 -18.83 5.85
CA GLY A 287 34.97 -18.95 5.69
C GLY A 287 35.56 -20.17 6.43
N ALA A 288 35.23 -20.31 7.72
CA ALA A 288 35.69 -21.42 8.53
C ALA A 288 35.19 -22.80 8.01
N MET A 289 33.93 -22.87 7.58
CA MET A 289 33.36 -24.11 7.01
C MET A 289 33.91 -24.40 5.61
N HIS A 290 34.20 -23.37 4.83
CA HIS A 290 34.84 -23.57 3.51
C HIS A 290 36.25 -24.13 3.63
N GLU A 291 37.01 -23.75 4.67
CA GLU A 291 38.34 -24.36 4.96
C GLU A 291 38.21 -25.84 5.35
N ALA A 292 37.13 -26.22 6.08
CA ALA A 292 36.94 -27.59 6.56
C ALA A 292 36.32 -28.52 5.52
N TYR A 293 35.37 -28.05 4.72
CA TYR A 293 34.55 -28.84 3.80
C TYR A 293 34.77 -28.50 2.32
N GLY A 294 35.62 -27.52 2.01
CA GLY A 294 35.89 -27.10 0.63
C GLY A 294 34.65 -26.53 -0.07
N GLY A 295 34.49 -26.83 -1.37
CA GLY A 295 33.37 -26.35 -2.19
C GLY A 295 32.00 -26.97 -1.86
N ARG A 296 31.88 -27.77 -0.80
CA ARG A 296 30.61 -28.38 -0.36
C ARG A 296 29.82 -27.52 0.62
N VAL A 297 30.19 -26.27 0.78
CA VAL A 297 29.54 -25.30 1.65
C VAL A 297 28.90 -24.20 0.81
N CYS A 298 27.62 -23.92 1.06
CA CYS A 298 26.89 -22.80 0.45
C CYS A 298 26.38 -21.82 1.54
N GLY A 299 26.29 -20.52 1.20
CA GLY A 299 25.80 -19.47 2.09
C GLY A 299 25.01 -18.40 1.37
#